data_986d9cf8b99eb2c11479dd93df108831
#
_entry.id   986d9cf8b99eb2c11479dd93df108831
#
_cell.length_a   1.000
_cell.length_b   1.000
_cell.length_c   1.000
_cell.angle_alpha   90.00
_cell.angle_beta   90.00
_cell.angle_gamma   90.00
#
_symmetry.space_group_name_H-M   'P 1'
#
loop_
_entity.id
_entity.type
_entity.pdbx_description
1 polymer ?
#
loop_
_entity_poly.entity_id
_entity_poly.type
_entity_poly.pdbx_seq_one_letter_code
_entity_poly.pdbx_strand_id
1 'polypeptide(L)'
;YETDGLFVDQAEIDAAPEQLVSKSGLKPGYVKYKDISGPDGVPDGKVDAQYDRTVLGSTTPKFYYGLNLSASYKGFDFSALLQGLGGHKRLIGSYMAYAFYNGGQIQRWQAESCWKEENPDKWAEYPRLETLNMNDTNLQTSDYWVRNASFLRVKNIQIGYTFPKAWTKKIGLENVRVYVSGQNLFSFNSFYKGWDPENEIGTGDSPSYYPVSYTHLRAHETVL
;
A
#
# COMPACT_ATOMS: atom_id res chain seq x y z
N TYR A 1 8.90 10.29 13.14
CA TYR A 1 9.63 11.50 12.75
C TYR A 1 9.07 12.07 11.46
N GLU A 2 9.17 13.39 11.27
CA GLU A 2 9.02 14.01 9.96
C GLU A 2 10.34 13.99 9.21
N THR A 3 10.26 13.95 7.87
CA THR A 3 11.45 13.88 7.01
C THR A 3 11.53 15.07 6.06
N ASP A 4 12.75 15.40 5.64
CA ASP A 4 13.04 16.37 4.59
C ASP A 4 13.72 15.69 3.38
N GLY A 5 13.16 14.56 2.96
CA GLY A 5 13.72 13.74 1.89
C GLY A 5 14.96 12.96 2.30
N LEU A 6 15.90 12.85 1.38
CA LEU A 6 17.17 12.16 1.57
C LEU A 6 18.34 13.17 1.53
N PHE A 7 19.40 12.88 2.22
CA PHE A 7 20.65 13.64 2.08
C PHE A 7 21.21 13.50 0.67
N VAL A 8 21.48 14.62 0.02
CA VAL A 8 21.98 14.64 -1.38
C VAL A 8 23.50 14.37 -1.39
N ASP A 9 24.23 15.02 -0.50
CA ASP A 9 25.69 14.95 -0.44
C ASP A 9 26.22 15.11 1.01
N GLN A 10 27.55 15.06 1.16
CA GLN A 10 28.20 15.21 2.44
C GLN A 10 28.09 16.65 2.98
N ALA A 11 28.07 17.65 2.12
CA ALA A 11 27.97 19.04 2.55
C ALA A 11 26.58 19.32 3.19
N GLU A 12 25.52 18.69 2.68
CA GLU A 12 24.20 18.77 3.30
C GLU A 12 24.17 18.07 4.67
N ILE A 13 24.87 16.95 4.83
CA ILE A 13 24.99 16.24 6.11
C ILE A 13 25.70 17.12 7.13
N ASP A 14 26.81 17.73 6.75
CA ASP A 14 27.64 18.56 7.62
C ASP A 14 26.92 19.85 8.06
N ALA A 15 25.99 20.34 7.27
CA ALA A 15 25.18 21.54 7.55
C ALA A 15 23.85 21.22 8.25
N ALA A 16 23.45 19.97 8.36
CA ALA A 16 22.16 19.57 8.94
C ALA A 16 22.21 19.54 10.48
N PRO A 17 21.02 19.60 11.15
CA PRO A 17 20.91 19.28 12.56
C PRO A 17 21.51 17.90 12.88
N GLU A 18 22.13 17.78 14.05
CA GLU A 18 22.74 16.53 14.51
C GLU A 18 21.69 15.41 14.63
N GLN A 19 21.84 14.34 13.86
CA GLN A 19 20.86 13.22 13.80
C GLN A 19 21.16 12.20 14.91
N LEU A 20 20.78 12.47 16.16
CA LEU A 20 21.00 11.57 17.31
C LEU A 20 20.23 10.26 17.20
N VAL A 21 19.24 10.20 16.34
CA VAL A 21 18.47 8.99 16.01
C VAL A 21 19.25 8.00 15.13
N SER A 22 20.35 8.46 14.53
CA SER A 22 21.24 7.64 13.72
C SER A 22 22.31 6.98 14.58
N LYS A 23 22.36 5.66 14.58
CA LYS A 23 23.36 4.88 15.33
C LYS A 23 24.55 4.43 14.49
N SER A 24 24.39 4.40 13.18
CA SER A 24 25.40 3.89 12.24
C SER A 24 26.14 4.94 11.44
N GLY A 25 25.97 6.21 11.81
CA GLY A 25 26.51 7.34 11.05
C GLY A 25 25.61 7.72 9.86
N LEU A 26 25.94 8.84 9.23
CA LEU A 26 25.19 9.37 8.08
C LEU A 26 25.98 9.21 6.79
N LYS A 27 25.25 8.98 5.71
CA LYS A 27 25.78 8.95 4.34
C LYS A 27 24.81 9.63 3.39
N PRO A 28 25.29 10.17 2.25
CA PRO A 28 24.40 10.58 1.17
C PRO A 28 23.44 9.48 0.77
N GLY A 29 22.17 9.83 0.54
CA GLY A 29 21.10 8.89 0.26
C GLY A 29 20.38 8.32 1.49
N TYR A 30 20.74 8.72 2.70
CA TYR A 30 20.01 8.39 3.92
C TYR A 30 18.84 9.33 4.15
N VAL A 31 17.83 8.85 4.88
CA VAL A 31 16.67 9.64 5.25
C VAL A 31 17.10 10.78 6.18
N LYS A 32 16.72 12.00 5.82
CA LYS A 32 16.96 13.22 6.59
C LYS A 32 15.75 13.52 7.47
N TYR A 33 15.93 13.41 8.76
CA TYR A 33 14.87 13.75 9.72
C TYR A 33 14.94 15.23 10.08
N LYS A 34 13.75 15.81 10.32
CA LYS A 34 13.62 17.22 10.70
C LYS A 34 13.79 17.37 12.20
N ASP A 35 14.52 18.40 12.58
CA ASP A 35 14.46 19.00 13.88
C ASP A 35 13.19 19.86 13.94
N ILE A 36 12.21 19.44 14.73
CA ILE A 36 10.91 20.13 14.84
C ILE A 36 10.70 20.78 16.21
N SER A 37 11.47 20.37 17.21
CA SER A 37 11.33 20.87 18.57
C SER A 37 12.60 20.62 19.39
N GLY A 38 12.65 21.23 20.57
CA GLY A 38 13.69 21.07 21.58
C GLY A 38 13.15 21.36 22.99
N PRO A 39 13.98 21.48 23.99
CA PRO A 39 13.58 21.75 25.39
C PRO A 39 12.65 22.94 25.54
N ASP A 40 12.83 23.97 24.74
CA ASP A 40 12.06 25.22 24.78
C ASP A 40 10.88 25.22 23.77
N GLY A 41 10.57 24.07 23.13
CA GLY A 41 9.52 23.93 22.14
C GLY A 41 9.85 24.52 20.76
N VAL A 42 11.12 24.80 20.50
CA VAL A 42 11.64 25.25 19.19
C VAL A 42 12.79 24.37 18.76
N PRO A 43 13.13 24.28 17.47
CA PRO A 43 14.28 23.52 16.97
C PRO A 43 15.58 23.91 17.70
N ASP A 44 16.37 22.93 18.14
CA ASP A 44 17.56 23.12 18.94
C ASP A 44 18.88 22.70 18.25
N GLY A 45 18.80 22.32 16.96
CA GLY A 45 19.92 21.85 16.15
C GLY A 45 20.20 20.37 16.28
N LYS A 46 19.30 19.59 16.90
CA LYS A 46 19.42 18.14 17.07
C LYS A 46 18.13 17.46 16.69
N VAL A 47 18.22 16.22 16.25
CA VAL A 47 17.06 15.36 16.03
C VAL A 47 17.12 14.20 17.01
N ASP A 48 16.23 14.19 17.97
CA ASP A 48 16.22 13.18 19.02
C ASP A 48 14.85 12.52 19.24
N ALA A 49 14.82 11.51 20.11
CA ALA A 49 13.60 10.75 20.39
C ALA A 49 12.69 11.44 21.42
N GLN A 50 13.14 12.47 22.10
CA GLN A 50 12.40 13.14 23.15
C GLN A 50 11.55 14.29 22.61
N TYR A 51 12.10 15.07 21.68
CA TYR A 51 11.48 16.30 21.21
C TYR A 51 10.98 16.25 19.76
N ASP A 52 11.57 15.40 18.88
CA ASP A 52 11.27 15.40 17.43
C ASP A 52 10.29 14.32 16.98
N ARG A 53 9.52 13.77 17.91
CA ARG A 53 8.44 12.84 17.56
C ARG A 53 7.11 13.55 17.41
N THR A 54 6.41 13.25 16.34
CA THR A 54 5.07 13.79 16.06
C THR A 54 4.10 12.70 15.62
N VAL A 55 2.81 13.03 15.61
CA VAL A 55 1.74 12.12 15.15
C VAL A 55 1.67 12.15 13.63
N LEU A 56 2.09 11.08 12.99
CA LEU A 56 2.13 10.95 11.52
C LEU A 56 0.77 10.62 10.89
N GLY A 57 -0.21 10.23 11.68
CA GLY A 57 -1.57 9.91 11.24
C GLY A 57 -2.21 8.82 12.06
N SER A 58 -3.40 8.39 11.64
CA SER A 58 -4.16 7.30 12.27
C SER A 58 -4.16 6.05 11.40
N THR A 59 -4.04 4.89 12.03
CA THR A 59 -4.24 3.59 11.39
C THR A 59 -5.70 3.21 11.29
N THR A 60 -6.58 3.85 12.07
CA THR A 60 -8.03 3.62 12.05
C THR A 60 -8.65 4.38 10.89
N PRO A 61 -9.39 3.71 9.99
CA PRO A 61 -10.11 4.39 8.92
C PRO A 61 -11.15 5.36 9.47
N LYS A 62 -11.25 6.53 8.85
CA LYS A 62 -12.27 7.53 9.18
C LYS A 62 -13.57 7.28 8.42
N PHE A 63 -13.49 6.65 7.25
CA PHE A 63 -14.60 6.41 6.35
C PHE A 63 -14.63 4.95 5.94
N TYR A 64 -15.82 4.37 6.01
CA TYR A 64 -16.16 3.06 5.46
C TYR A 64 -17.26 3.31 4.43
N TYR A 65 -17.08 2.87 3.21
CA TYR A 65 -18.07 3.04 2.18
C TYR A 65 -18.25 1.78 1.33
N GLY A 66 -19.50 1.56 0.94
CA GLY A 66 -19.89 0.48 0.07
C GLY A 66 -21.00 0.94 -0.86
N LEU A 67 -20.93 0.49 -2.10
CA LEU A 67 -21.97 0.73 -3.11
C LEU A 67 -22.32 -0.60 -3.76
N ASN A 68 -23.60 -0.96 -3.67
CA ASN A 68 -24.16 -2.12 -4.35
C ASN A 68 -25.06 -1.65 -5.49
N LEU A 69 -24.69 -2.01 -6.70
CA LEU A 69 -25.43 -1.70 -7.91
C LEU A 69 -26.06 -2.99 -8.44
N SER A 70 -27.32 -2.94 -8.84
CA SER A 70 -27.97 -4.03 -9.52
C SER A 70 -28.94 -3.51 -10.58
N ALA A 71 -29.01 -4.21 -11.69
CA ALA A 71 -29.93 -3.93 -12.79
C ALA A 71 -30.37 -5.21 -13.47
N SER A 72 -31.61 -5.25 -13.95
CA SER A 72 -32.10 -6.37 -14.77
C SER A 72 -32.93 -5.86 -15.94
N TYR A 73 -32.73 -6.46 -17.12
CA TYR A 73 -33.49 -6.09 -18.31
C TYR A 73 -33.52 -7.23 -19.30
N LYS A 74 -34.74 -7.64 -19.68
CA LYS A 74 -35.01 -8.66 -20.72
C LYS A 74 -34.17 -9.94 -20.58
N GLY A 75 -34.04 -10.46 -19.35
CA GLY A 75 -33.27 -11.67 -19.06
C GLY A 75 -31.81 -11.42 -18.71
N PHE A 76 -31.27 -10.27 -19.02
CA PHE A 76 -29.96 -9.85 -18.52
C PHE A 76 -30.07 -9.39 -17.07
N ASP A 77 -29.09 -9.74 -16.26
CA ASP A 77 -28.89 -9.22 -14.92
C ASP A 77 -27.43 -8.79 -14.74
N PHE A 78 -27.27 -7.72 -14.01
CA PHE A 78 -25.97 -7.15 -13.62
C PHE A 78 -25.97 -6.87 -12.13
N SER A 79 -24.90 -7.20 -11.47
CA SER A 79 -24.64 -6.74 -10.10
C SER A 79 -23.18 -6.36 -9.93
N ALA A 80 -22.93 -5.32 -9.15
CA ALA A 80 -21.58 -4.89 -8.78
C ALA A 80 -21.56 -4.42 -7.33
N LEU A 81 -20.57 -4.91 -6.59
CA LEU A 81 -20.27 -4.46 -5.22
C LEU A 81 -18.93 -3.75 -5.21
N LEU A 82 -18.95 -2.47 -4.84
CA LEU A 82 -17.78 -1.66 -4.58
C LEU A 82 -17.65 -1.44 -3.08
N GLN A 83 -16.45 -1.53 -2.56
CA GLN A 83 -16.16 -1.31 -1.14
C GLN A 83 -14.83 -0.59 -0.99
N GLY A 84 -14.72 0.25 0.04
CA GLY A 84 -13.46 0.91 0.34
C GLY A 84 -13.37 1.48 1.74
N LEU A 85 -12.16 1.86 2.07
CA LEU A 85 -11.78 2.51 3.31
C LEU A 85 -11.07 3.82 2.98
N GLY A 86 -11.27 4.83 3.82
CA GLY A 86 -10.65 6.13 3.60
C GLY A 86 -10.18 6.80 4.88
N GLY A 87 -9.22 7.70 4.71
CA GLY A 87 -8.73 8.56 5.78
C GLY A 87 -7.86 7.85 6.81
N HIS A 88 -7.12 6.81 6.42
CA HIS A 88 -6.17 6.14 7.29
C HIS A 88 -4.80 5.98 6.63
N LYS A 89 -3.79 5.82 7.46
CA LYS A 89 -2.41 5.60 7.05
C LYS A 89 -1.89 4.30 7.64
N ARG A 90 -0.89 3.71 7.00
CA ARG A 90 -0.18 2.54 7.51
C ARG A 90 1.32 2.77 7.47
N LEU A 91 2.00 2.33 8.51
CA LEU A 91 3.44 2.19 8.53
C LEU A 91 3.81 0.92 7.78
N ILE A 92 4.69 1.04 6.79
CA ILE A 92 5.27 -0.11 6.10
C ILE A 92 6.62 -0.46 6.72
N GLY A 93 6.94 -1.75 6.78
CA GLY A 93 8.17 -2.25 7.40
C GLY A 93 8.51 -3.66 6.94
N SER A 94 9.52 -4.27 7.53
CA SER A 94 9.96 -5.65 7.26
C SER A 94 10.19 -5.93 5.77
N TYR A 95 9.81 -7.11 5.30
CA TYR A 95 9.93 -7.53 3.90
C TYR A 95 9.21 -6.63 2.88
N MET A 96 8.20 -5.87 3.32
CA MET A 96 7.50 -4.94 2.44
C MET A 96 8.35 -3.71 2.13
N ALA A 97 9.02 -3.16 3.13
CA ALA A 97 9.70 -1.87 3.03
C ALA A 97 11.21 -2.00 2.85
N TYR A 98 11.85 -2.95 3.53
CA TYR A 98 13.29 -2.94 3.66
C TYR A 98 13.97 -3.88 2.67
N ALA A 99 14.84 -3.32 1.84
CA ALA A 99 15.70 -4.10 0.95
C ALA A 99 16.60 -5.05 1.77
N PHE A 100 16.80 -6.26 1.28
CA PHE A 100 17.65 -7.30 1.89
C PHE A 100 17.24 -7.73 3.31
N TYR A 101 16.01 -7.46 3.71
CA TYR A 101 15.51 -7.84 5.04
C TYR A 101 15.65 -9.35 5.27
N ASN A 102 16.22 -9.75 6.42
CA ASN A 102 16.50 -11.14 6.78
C ASN A 102 17.21 -11.97 5.67
N GLY A 103 18.16 -11.35 4.96
CA GLY A 103 18.83 -12.01 3.84
C GLY A 103 17.97 -12.20 2.59
N GLY A 104 16.82 -11.53 2.55
CA GLY A 104 15.92 -11.54 1.39
C GLY A 104 16.44 -10.72 0.21
N GLN A 105 15.63 -10.68 -0.84
CA GLN A 105 15.90 -9.95 -2.06
C GLN A 105 15.29 -8.54 -2.00
N ILE A 106 15.59 -7.72 -3.02
CA ILE A 106 14.95 -6.43 -3.25
C ILE A 106 13.85 -6.56 -4.29
N GLN A 107 12.88 -5.67 -4.23
CA GLN A 107 11.89 -5.53 -5.29
C GLN A 107 12.48 -4.70 -6.44
N ARG A 108 12.06 -5.01 -7.67
CA ARG A 108 12.57 -4.35 -8.87
C ARG A 108 12.43 -2.81 -8.80
N TRP A 109 11.28 -2.32 -8.36
CA TRP A 109 11.04 -0.88 -8.25
C TRP A 109 11.97 -0.21 -7.22
N GLN A 110 12.37 -0.92 -6.13
CA GLN A 110 13.34 -0.40 -5.16
C GLN A 110 14.70 -0.17 -5.84
N ALA A 111 15.16 -1.14 -6.66
CA ALA A 111 16.40 -1.00 -7.40
C ALA A 111 16.35 0.11 -8.46
N GLU A 112 15.19 0.30 -9.09
CA GLU A 112 14.99 1.32 -10.15
C GLU A 112 14.84 2.73 -9.59
N SER A 113 14.21 2.89 -8.41
CA SER A 113 13.86 4.19 -7.83
C SER A 113 14.66 4.56 -6.56
N CYS A 114 15.72 3.80 -6.23
CA CYS A 114 16.58 4.15 -5.11
C CYS A 114 17.46 5.37 -5.43
N TRP A 115 17.86 6.05 -4.38
CA TRP A 115 18.89 7.09 -4.46
C TRP A 115 20.21 6.52 -5.03
N LYS A 116 20.86 7.27 -5.93
CA LYS A 116 22.11 6.89 -6.59
C LYS A 116 23.09 8.04 -6.55
N GLU A 117 24.37 7.69 -6.36
CA GLU A 117 25.45 8.67 -6.25
C GLU A 117 25.70 9.41 -7.56
N GLU A 118 25.48 8.75 -8.71
CA GLU A 118 25.63 9.33 -10.03
C GLU A 118 24.53 10.35 -10.39
N ASN A 119 23.37 10.23 -9.73
CA ASN A 119 22.23 11.14 -9.90
C ASN A 119 21.51 11.29 -8.58
N PRO A 120 22.04 12.08 -7.64
CA PRO A 120 21.48 12.23 -6.32
C PRO A 120 20.13 12.95 -6.38
N ASP A 121 19.06 12.22 -6.03
CA ASP A 121 17.70 12.76 -5.95
C ASP A 121 17.25 12.78 -4.49
N LYS A 122 17.04 13.98 -3.96
CA LYS A 122 16.51 14.20 -2.61
C LYS A 122 15.17 13.52 -2.37
N TRP A 123 14.36 13.35 -3.43
CA TRP A 123 13.00 12.83 -3.36
C TRP A 123 12.87 11.44 -3.97
N ALA A 124 13.98 10.70 -4.08
CA ALA A 124 13.94 9.32 -4.53
C ALA A 124 12.93 8.51 -3.70
N GLU A 125 12.17 7.62 -4.37
CA GLU A 125 11.14 6.82 -3.71
C GLU A 125 11.72 5.80 -2.70
N TYR A 126 13.03 5.46 -2.85
CA TYR A 126 13.74 4.54 -1.98
C TYR A 126 15.11 5.13 -1.59
N PRO A 127 15.57 4.95 -0.33
CA PRO A 127 16.88 5.42 0.10
C PRO A 127 18.02 4.70 -0.63
N ARG A 128 19.25 5.11 -0.38
CA ARG A 128 20.45 4.38 -0.81
C ARG A 128 20.36 2.92 -0.42
N LEU A 129 20.61 2.03 -1.37
CA LEU A 129 20.62 0.59 -1.13
C LEU A 129 21.86 0.20 -0.32
N GLU A 130 21.65 -0.35 0.85
CA GLU A 130 22.69 -0.94 1.70
C GLU A 130 22.15 -2.19 2.40
N THR A 131 23.07 -3.00 2.94
CA THR A 131 22.66 -4.14 3.78
C THR A 131 22.03 -3.62 5.07
N LEU A 132 20.97 -4.27 5.51
CA LEU A 132 20.15 -3.82 6.63
C LEU A 132 20.96 -3.62 7.93
N ASN A 133 21.99 -4.44 8.17
CA ASN A 133 22.82 -4.39 9.38
C ASN A 133 23.68 -3.12 9.52
N MET A 134 23.78 -2.33 8.47
CA MET A 134 24.64 -1.13 8.45
C MET A 134 23.83 0.17 8.47
N ASN A 135 22.50 0.09 8.43
CA ASN A 135 21.67 1.26 8.21
C ASN A 135 20.39 1.25 9.05
N ASP A 136 20.53 1.46 10.35
CA ASP A 136 19.39 1.69 11.23
C ASP A 136 18.80 3.11 11.10
N THR A 137 19.53 4.05 10.52
CA THR A 137 19.08 5.42 10.29
C THR A 137 17.85 5.46 9.39
N ASN A 138 17.84 4.73 8.28
CA ASN A 138 16.72 4.68 7.35
C ASN A 138 15.50 3.92 7.90
N LEU A 139 15.63 3.22 9.03
CA LEU A 139 14.58 2.35 9.58
C LEU A 139 13.72 3.02 10.65
N GLN A 140 13.99 4.27 10.98
CA GLN A 140 13.20 4.98 11.99
C GLN A 140 11.76 5.19 11.51
N THR A 141 10.81 5.01 12.44
CA THR A 141 9.38 5.28 12.16
C THR A 141 9.21 6.75 11.76
N SER A 142 8.88 6.96 10.50
CA SER A 142 8.78 8.30 9.92
C SER A 142 7.69 8.38 8.84
N ASP A 143 7.37 9.59 8.41
CA ASP A 143 6.47 9.83 7.29
C ASP A 143 7.03 9.26 5.97
N TYR A 144 8.33 9.02 5.89
CA TYR A 144 8.96 8.32 4.76
C TYR A 144 8.41 6.90 4.57
N TRP A 145 8.07 6.20 5.67
CA TRP A 145 7.53 4.84 5.65
C TRP A 145 6.01 4.77 5.90
N VAL A 146 5.38 5.88 6.24
CA VAL A 146 3.94 5.96 6.43
C VAL A 146 3.25 6.25 5.10
N ARG A 147 2.34 5.38 4.67
CA ARG A 147 1.63 5.47 3.40
C ARG A 147 0.13 5.63 3.61
N ASN A 148 -0.50 6.36 2.69
CA ASN A 148 -1.96 6.42 2.62
C ASN A 148 -2.49 5.04 2.22
N ALA A 149 -3.32 4.44 3.08
CA ALA A 149 -3.90 3.13 2.87
C ALA A 149 -5.37 3.19 2.41
N SER A 150 -5.86 4.36 2.03
CA SER A 150 -7.18 4.51 1.47
C SER A 150 -7.30 3.79 0.13
N PHE A 151 -8.41 3.09 -0.07
CA PHE A 151 -8.66 2.37 -1.31
C PHE A 151 -10.15 2.32 -1.67
N LEU A 152 -10.44 2.10 -2.95
CA LEU A 152 -11.72 1.68 -3.48
C LEU A 152 -11.52 0.40 -4.30
N ARG A 153 -12.26 -0.63 -3.98
CA ARG A 153 -12.16 -1.93 -4.65
C ARG A 153 -13.48 -2.37 -5.24
N VAL A 154 -13.41 -2.90 -6.44
CA VAL A 154 -14.52 -3.63 -7.05
C VAL A 154 -14.46 -5.07 -6.53
N LYS A 155 -15.24 -5.32 -5.47
CA LYS A 155 -15.26 -6.60 -4.75
C LYS A 155 -15.87 -7.72 -5.54
N ASN A 156 -16.97 -7.41 -6.25
CA ASN A 156 -17.65 -8.38 -7.10
C ASN A 156 -18.30 -7.66 -8.28
N ILE A 157 -18.21 -8.27 -9.45
CA ILE A 157 -19.04 -7.95 -10.60
C ILE A 157 -19.61 -9.26 -11.12
N GLN A 158 -20.90 -9.28 -11.43
CA GLN A 158 -21.55 -10.40 -12.05
C GLN A 158 -22.45 -9.90 -13.19
N ILE A 159 -22.37 -10.56 -14.32
CA ILE A 159 -23.25 -10.36 -15.47
C ILE A 159 -23.84 -11.71 -15.82
N GLY A 160 -25.16 -11.79 -15.81
CA GLY A 160 -25.90 -13.01 -16.10
C GLY A 160 -26.95 -12.83 -17.21
N TYR A 161 -27.33 -13.94 -17.79
CA TYR A 161 -28.46 -14.02 -18.72
C TYR A 161 -29.31 -15.22 -18.42
N THR A 162 -30.59 -14.99 -18.19
CA THR A 162 -31.62 -16.03 -18.01
C THR A 162 -32.37 -16.25 -19.32
N PHE A 163 -32.30 -17.46 -19.85
CA PHE A 163 -32.93 -17.80 -21.12
C PHE A 163 -34.47 -17.84 -20.99
N PRO A 164 -35.17 -17.40 -22.04
CA PRO A 164 -36.63 -17.50 -22.06
C PRO A 164 -37.12 -18.94 -21.89
N LYS A 165 -38.14 -19.13 -21.04
CA LYS A 165 -38.73 -20.47 -20.77
C LYS A 165 -39.19 -21.20 -22.02
N ALA A 166 -39.63 -20.48 -23.08
CA ALA A 166 -40.02 -21.06 -24.34
C ALA A 166 -38.90 -21.83 -25.08
N TRP A 167 -37.63 -21.42 -24.82
CA TRP A 167 -36.46 -22.09 -25.42
C TRP A 167 -36.01 -23.27 -24.55
N THR A 168 -35.96 -23.09 -23.24
CA THR A 168 -35.41 -24.07 -22.30
C THR A 168 -36.31 -25.30 -22.16
N LYS A 169 -37.63 -25.13 -22.19
CA LYS A 169 -38.59 -26.24 -22.16
C LYS A 169 -38.45 -27.22 -23.34
N LYS A 170 -37.97 -26.76 -24.51
CA LYS A 170 -37.73 -27.64 -25.66
C LYS A 170 -36.65 -28.69 -25.41
N ILE A 171 -35.77 -28.43 -24.47
CA ILE A 171 -34.67 -29.33 -24.08
C ILE A 171 -34.88 -29.93 -22.68
N GLY A 172 -36.11 -29.84 -22.13
CA GLY A 172 -36.47 -30.42 -20.83
C GLY A 172 -35.98 -29.64 -19.60
N LEU A 173 -35.56 -28.39 -19.78
CA LEU A 173 -35.07 -27.55 -18.67
C LEU A 173 -36.10 -26.47 -18.30
N GLU A 174 -36.31 -26.23 -17.00
CA GLU A 174 -37.27 -25.25 -16.56
C GLU A 174 -36.68 -23.83 -16.58
N ASN A 175 -35.49 -23.66 -16.04
CA ASN A 175 -34.76 -22.41 -16.03
C ASN A 175 -33.30 -22.66 -16.33
N VAL A 176 -32.76 -21.88 -17.24
CA VAL A 176 -31.31 -21.87 -17.52
C VAL A 176 -30.80 -20.43 -17.38
N ARG A 177 -29.81 -20.25 -16.53
CA ARG A 177 -29.09 -18.98 -16.37
C ARG A 177 -27.61 -19.23 -16.52
N VAL A 178 -26.96 -18.45 -17.38
CA VAL A 178 -25.50 -18.42 -17.52
C VAL A 178 -24.99 -17.09 -16.99
N TYR A 179 -23.92 -17.13 -16.23
CA TYR A 179 -23.30 -15.91 -15.71
C TYR A 179 -21.80 -15.98 -15.67
N VAL A 180 -21.19 -14.81 -15.74
CA VAL A 180 -19.77 -14.58 -15.49
C VAL A 180 -19.65 -13.72 -14.24
N SER A 181 -18.79 -14.09 -13.33
CA SER A 181 -18.49 -13.30 -12.14
C SER A 181 -17.00 -13.11 -11.95
N GLY A 182 -16.63 -11.97 -11.44
CA GLY A 182 -15.25 -11.65 -11.09
C GLY A 182 -15.19 -11.05 -9.69
N GLN A 183 -14.19 -11.46 -8.93
CA GLN A 183 -13.95 -10.97 -7.56
C GLN A 183 -12.63 -10.22 -7.50
N ASN A 184 -12.61 -9.11 -6.76
CA ASN A 184 -11.44 -8.26 -6.55
C ASN A 184 -10.76 -7.82 -7.86
N LEU A 185 -11.56 -7.55 -8.91
CA LEU A 185 -11.03 -7.29 -10.26
C LEU A 185 -10.21 -6.02 -10.35
N PHE A 186 -10.59 -4.98 -9.62
CA PHE A 186 -9.93 -3.68 -9.67
C PHE A 186 -9.79 -3.12 -8.26
N SER A 187 -8.60 -2.57 -7.97
CA SER A 187 -8.31 -1.83 -6.74
C SER A 187 -7.69 -0.49 -7.10
N PHE A 188 -8.34 0.59 -6.68
CA PHE A 188 -7.88 1.96 -6.86
C PHE A 188 -7.31 2.43 -5.54
N ASN A 189 -6.01 2.63 -5.48
CA ASN A 189 -5.29 3.07 -4.29
C ASN A 189 -3.97 3.74 -4.66
N SER A 190 -3.41 4.49 -3.73
CA SER A 190 -2.07 5.06 -3.79
C SER A 190 -1.12 4.43 -2.77
N PHE A 191 -1.40 3.19 -2.38
CA PHE A 191 -0.62 2.46 -1.40
C PHE A 191 0.73 2.01 -1.98
N TYR A 192 1.52 1.31 -1.20
CA TYR A 192 2.85 0.85 -1.57
C TYR A 192 2.81 -0.14 -2.74
N LYS A 193 3.69 0.05 -3.72
CA LYS A 193 3.67 -0.72 -4.99
C LYS A 193 3.74 -2.23 -4.75
N GLY A 194 2.83 -2.97 -5.37
CA GLY A 194 2.78 -4.43 -5.29
C GLY A 194 2.10 -4.99 -4.03
N TRP A 195 1.61 -4.14 -3.11
CA TRP A 195 1.01 -4.58 -1.86
C TRP A 195 -0.47 -4.18 -1.77
N ASP A 196 -1.24 -5.00 -1.05
CA ASP A 196 -2.67 -4.80 -0.89
C ASP A 196 -2.96 -3.92 0.35
N PRO A 197 -3.59 -2.74 0.17
CA PRO A 197 -3.92 -1.87 1.30
C PRO A 197 -4.98 -2.47 2.25
N GLU A 198 -5.71 -3.49 1.83
CA GLU A 198 -6.74 -4.16 2.65
C GLU A 198 -6.15 -5.23 3.58
N ASN A 199 -5.04 -5.84 3.20
CA ASN A 199 -4.42 -6.87 4.02
C ASN A 199 -3.82 -6.27 5.29
N GLU A 200 -3.88 -7.03 6.37
CA GLU A 200 -3.16 -6.69 7.58
C GLU A 200 -1.65 -6.72 7.30
N ILE A 201 -1.00 -5.60 7.56
CA ILE A 201 0.45 -5.53 7.58
C ILE A 201 0.84 -6.02 8.96
N GLY A 202 1.24 -7.29 9.04
CA GLY A 202 1.80 -7.83 10.26
C GLY A 202 3.02 -6.99 10.68
N THR A 203 3.11 -6.66 11.94
CA THR A 203 4.30 -6.06 12.55
C THR A 203 5.42 -7.10 12.73
N GLY A 204 5.20 -8.33 12.28
CA GLY A 204 6.11 -9.46 12.35
C GLY A 204 6.61 -9.89 10.96
N ASP A 205 7.38 -10.95 10.95
CA ASP A 205 8.05 -11.50 9.77
C ASP A 205 7.12 -12.16 8.73
N SER A 206 5.81 -11.96 8.86
CA SER A 206 4.83 -12.52 7.92
C SER A 206 4.71 -11.63 6.69
N PRO A 207 4.95 -12.16 5.49
CA PRO A 207 4.77 -11.42 4.26
C PRO A 207 3.28 -11.09 4.07
N SER A 208 2.99 -9.85 3.77
CA SER A 208 1.66 -9.44 3.30
C SER A 208 1.42 -10.01 1.90
N TYR A 209 0.19 -10.42 1.61
CA TYR A 209 -0.14 -11.00 0.33
C TYR A 209 -0.36 -9.93 -0.74
N TYR A 210 0.01 -10.26 -1.98
CA TYR A 210 -0.35 -9.46 -3.15
C TYR A 210 -1.87 -9.49 -3.38
N PRO A 211 -2.44 -8.46 -4.04
CA PRO A 211 -3.84 -8.48 -4.44
C PRO A 211 -4.11 -9.68 -5.35
N VAL A 212 -5.19 -10.41 -5.06
CA VAL A 212 -5.60 -11.57 -5.86
C VAL A 212 -6.97 -11.32 -6.48
N SER A 213 -7.06 -11.51 -7.80
CA SER A 213 -8.31 -11.41 -8.56
C SER A 213 -8.75 -12.78 -9.03
N TYR A 214 -10.06 -13.04 -9.00
CA TYR A 214 -10.65 -14.28 -9.46
C TYR A 214 -11.77 -14.01 -10.47
N THR A 215 -11.79 -14.78 -11.54
CA THR A 215 -12.87 -14.78 -12.53
C THR A 215 -13.45 -16.17 -12.65
N HIS A 216 -14.79 -16.29 -12.62
CA HIS A 216 -15.51 -17.52 -12.74
C HIS A 216 -16.59 -17.42 -13.82
N LEU A 217 -16.65 -18.43 -14.69
CA LEU A 217 -17.79 -18.67 -15.57
C LEU A 217 -18.61 -19.83 -14.99
N ARG A 218 -19.90 -19.62 -14.78
CA ARG A 218 -20.82 -20.66 -14.29
C ARG A 218 -22.13 -20.66 -15.06
N ALA A 219 -22.68 -21.85 -15.25
CA ALA A 219 -24.04 -22.09 -15.67
C ALA A 219 -24.81 -22.72 -14.51
N HIS A 220 -26.04 -22.26 -14.29
CA HIS A 220 -26.97 -22.85 -13.33
C HIS A 220 -28.20 -23.28 -14.06
N GLU A 221 -28.59 -24.55 -13.90
CA GLU A 221 -29.81 -25.15 -14.46
C GLU A 221 -30.69 -25.70 -13.33
N THR A 222 -31.98 -25.64 -13.50
CA THR A 222 -32.95 -26.35 -12.67
C THR A 222 -33.71 -27.31 -13.59
N VAL A 223 -33.58 -28.57 -13.31
CA VAL A 223 -34.32 -29.67 -14.01
C VAL A 223 -35.62 -29.89 -13.28
N LEU A 224 -36.69 -30.20 -14.02
CA LEU A 224 -38.01 -30.57 -13.50
C LEU A 224 -37.99 -31.97 -12.86
#